data_b1016da2275a86d024de67eaef70b8b1
#
_entry.id   b1016da2275a86d024de67eaef70b8b1
#
_cell.length_a   1.000
_cell.length_b   1.000
_cell.length_c   1.000
_cell.angle_alpha   90.00
_cell.angle_beta   90.00
_cell.angle_gamma   90.00
#
_symmetry.space_group_name_H-M   'P 1'
#
loop_
_entity.id
_entity.type
_entity.pdbx_description
1 polymer ?
#
loop_
_entity_poly.entity_id
_entity_poly.type
_entity_poly.pdbx_seq_one_letter_code
_entity_poly.pdbx_strand_id
1 'polypeptide(L)'
;MFSLQIEELPPIIREDVEDFLQTHPRSPAAQLRPKLGVVSSVWLAYIGPKLQRGASGLGQTPRDALEDFNLRFMEPLISRNGSQQE
;
A
#
# COMPACT_ATOMS: atom_id res chain seq x y z
N MET A 1 15.09 6.76 -4.03
CA MET A 1 13.93 6.61 -3.13
C MET A 1 14.32 5.82 -1.90
N PHE A 2 13.75 6.20 -0.79
CA PHE A 2 14.05 5.59 0.49
C PHE A 2 12.82 4.80 0.94
N SER A 3 13.01 3.53 1.26
CA SER A 3 11.87 2.69 1.65
C SER A 3 12.17 1.97 2.94
N LEU A 4 11.12 1.75 3.72
CA LEU A 4 11.20 1.12 5.02
C LEU A 4 10.14 0.05 5.14
N GLN A 5 10.45 -0.97 5.91
CA GLN A 5 9.40 -1.89 6.32
C GLN A 5 8.58 -1.24 7.43
N ILE A 6 7.37 -1.75 7.61
CA ILE A 6 6.48 -1.13 8.59
C ILE A 6 7.12 -1.10 9.97
N GLU A 7 7.85 -2.15 10.33
CA GLU A 7 8.49 -2.21 11.64
C GLU A 7 9.56 -1.16 11.83
N GLU A 8 10.07 -0.59 10.75
CA GLU A 8 11.15 0.39 10.80
C GLU A 8 10.66 1.83 10.86
N LEU A 9 9.35 2.02 10.81
CA LEU A 9 8.79 3.37 10.82
C LEU A 9 8.94 4.01 12.20
N PRO A 10 9.00 5.35 12.24
CA PRO A 10 8.97 6.04 13.51
C PRO A 10 7.73 5.66 14.32
N PRO A 11 7.82 5.67 15.65
CA PRO A 11 6.73 5.12 16.46
C PRO A 11 5.36 5.70 16.17
N ILE A 12 5.27 7.01 15.98
CA ILE A 12 3.97 7.64 15.76
C ILE A 12 3.37 7.15 14.43
N ILE A 13 4.19 7.12 13.39
CA ILE A 13 3.73 6.68 12.09
C ILE A 13 3.42 5.19 12.12
N ARG A 14 4.27 4.42 12.79
CA ARG A 14 4.05 2.99 12.88
C ARG A 14 2.75 2.66 13.59
N GLU A 15 2.44 3.39 14.65
CA GLU A 15 1.19 3.17 15.36
C GLU A 15 -0.01 3.40 14.47
N ASP A 16 0.02 4.47 13.68
CA ASP A 16 -1.08 4.76 12.79
C ASP A 16 -1.22 3.68 11.72
N VAL A 17 -0.10 3.24 11.18
CA VAL A 17 -0.11 2.19 10.16
C VAL A 17 -0.62 0.87 10.75
N GLU A 18 -0.11 0.50 11.92
CA GLU A 18 -0.53 -0.75 12.52
C GLU A 18 -2.01 -0.71 12.88
N ASP A 19 -2.49 0.45 13.34
CA ASP A 19 -3.90 0.58 13.64
C ASP A 19 -4.75 0.37 12.39
N PHE A 20 -4.32 0.96 11.28
CA PHE A 20 -5.02 0.77 10.01
C PHE A 20 -5.05 -0.70 9.63
N LEU A 21 -3.92 -1.39 9.76
CA LEU A 21 -3.84 -2.79 9.39
C LEU A 21 -4.71 -3.65 10.30
N GLN A 22 -4.76 -3.30 11.57
CA GLN A 22 -5.56 -4.08 12.51
C GLN A 22 -7.05 -3.89 12.29
N THR A 23 -7.45 -2.73 11.80
CA THR A 23 -8.86 -2.50 11.50
C THR A 23 -9.26 -3.04 10.15
N HIS A 24 -8.29 -3.42 9.33
CA HIS A 24 -8.55 -4.02 8.02
C HIS A 24 -7.74 -5.30 7.87
N PRO A 25 -7.99 -6.28 8.73
CA PRO A 25 -7.09 -7.46 8.79
C PRO A 25 -7.14 -8.33 7.56
N ARG A 26 -8.18 -8.23 6.76
CA ARG A 26 -8.28 -9.05 5.56
C ARG A 26 -7.82 -8.31 4.31
N SER A 27 -7.39 -7.08 4.46
CA SER A 27 -6.95 -6.31 3.31
C SER A 27 -5.59 -6.82 2.81
N PRO A 28 -5.29 -6.59 1.53
CA PRO A 28 -3.97 -6.95 1.03
C PRO A 28 -2.84 -6.31 1.81
N ALA A 29 -3.00 -5.06 2.23
CA ALA A 29 -1.96 -4.38 2.99
C ALA A 29 -1.69 -5.09 4.31
N ALA A 30 -2.74 -5.54 4.99
CA ALA A 30 -2.56 -6.22 6.27
C ALA A 30 -1.87 -7.56 6.10
N GLN A 31 -2.18 -8.26 5.03
CA GLN A 31 -1.62 -9.59 4.81
C GLN A 31 -0.21 -9.54 4.25
N LEU A 32 0.06 -8.59 3.38
CA LEU A 32 1.33 -8.53 2.68
C LEU A 32 2.32 -7.58 3.32
N ARG A 33 1.85 -6.64 4.12
CA ARG A 33 2.69 -5.66 4.82
C ARG A 33 3.69 -5.02 3.87
N PRO A 34 3.20 -4.20 2.92
CA PRO A 34 4.09 -3.61 1.92
C PRO A 34 5.11 -2.67 2.54
N LYS A 35 6.17 -2.41 1.80
CA LYS A 35 7.15 -1.42 2.20
C LYS A 35 6.59 -0.03 1.94
N LEU A 36 7.08 0.92 2.72
CA LEU A 36 6.65 2.31 2.60
C LEU A 36 7.85 3.18 2.28
N GLY A 37 7.63 4.16 1.43
CA GLY A 37 8.67 5.12 1.09
C GLY A 37 8.06 6.48 0.84
N VAL A 38 8.91 7.48 0.71
CA VAL A 38 8.46 8.84 0.45
C VAL A 38 9.20 9.37 -0.76
N VAL A 39 8.45 9.90 -1.71
CA VAL A 39 9.00 10.52 -2.90
C VAL A 39 8.30 11.86 -3.07
N SER A 40 9.07 12.95 -2.97
CA SER A 40 8.51 14.31 -3.17
C SER A 40 7.26 14.53 -2.32
N SER A 41 7.35 14.22 -1.04
CA SER A 41 6.26 14.43 -0.08
C SER A 41 5.06 13.52 -0.33
N VAL A 42 5.20 12.53 -1.17
CA VAL A 42 4.13 11.55 -1.41
C VAL A 42 4.57 10.22 -0.83
N TRP A 43 3.69 9.60 -0.08
CA TRP A 43 3.96 8.27 0.45
C TRP A 43 3.63 7.21 -0.59
N LEU A 44 4.43 6.16 -0.57
CA LEU A 44 4.30 5.08 -1.53
C LEU A 44 4.32 3.77 -0.76
N ALA A 45 3.32 2.93 -1.00
CA ALA A 45 3.29 1.57 -0.45
C ALA A 45 3.44 0.60 -1.61
N TYR A 46 4.35 -0.38 -1.46
CA TYR A 46 4.57 -1.28 -2.57
C TYR A 46 5.14 -2.61 -2.09
N ILE A 47 4.98 -3.62 -2.92
CA ILE A 47 5.61 -4.92 -2.70
C ILE A 47 6.35 -5.30 -3.97
N GLY A 48 7.22 -6.28 -3.82
CA GLY A 48 7.99 -6.76 -4.96
C GLY A 48 9.35 -6.08 -5.04
N PRO A 49 10.26 -6.65 -5.81
CA PRO A 49 11.60 -6.10 -5.92
C PRO A 49 11.65 -4.81 -6.70
N LYS A 50 10.67 -4.56 -7.55
CA LYS A 50 10.63 -3.34 -8.35
C LYS A 50 9.23 -2.81 -8.38
N LEU A 51 9.12 -1.48 -8.42
CA LEU A 51 7.82 -0.84 -8.44
C LEU A 51 6.98 -1.26 -9.64
N GLN A 52 7.63 -1.46 -10.77
CA GLN A 52 6.88 -1.80 -11.96
C GLN A 52 6.27 -3.18 -11.91
N ARG A 53 6.79 -4.05 -11.05
CA ARG A 53 6.35 -5.42 -11.04
C ARG A 53 5.43 -5.78 -9.92
N GLY A 54 5.37 -4.95 -8.90
CA GLY A 54 4.54 -5.24 -7.77
C GLY A 54 3.36 -4.31 -7.71
N ALA A 55 2.45 -4.61 -6.79
CA ALA A 55 1.38 -3.70 -6.51
C ALA A 55 1.93 -2.49 -5.78
N SER A 56 1.33 -1.33 -5.99
CA SER A 56 1.77 -0.12 -5.33
C SER A 56 0.59 0.80 -5.10
N GLY A 57 0.75 1.69 -4.13
CA GLY A 57 -0.26 2.68 -3.82
C GLY A 57 0.40 3.97 -3.43
N LEU A 58 -0.27 5.08 -3.66
CA LEU A 58 0.24 6.41 -3.38
C LEU A 58 -0.73 7.15 -2.48
N GLY A 59 -0.19 8.03 -1.65
CA GLY A 59 -1.04 8.83 -0.78
C GLY A 59 -0.25 9.93 -0.13
N GLN A 60 -0.95 10.84 0.50
CA GLN A 60 -0.31 11.94 1.21
C GLN A 60 0.09 11.53 2.62
N THR A 61 -0.41 10.42 3.10
CA THR A 61 -0.03 9.84 4.38
C THR A 61 0.22 8.37 4.18
N PRO A 62 0.93 7.72 5.11
CA PRO A 62 1.11 6.27 5.00
C PRO A 62 -0.21 5.52 4.93
N ARG A 63 -1.19 5.94 5.73
CA ARG A 63 -2.50 5.29 5.71
C ARG A 63 -3.16 5.43 4.34
N ASP A 64 -3.08 6.61 3.75
CA ASP A 64 -3.64 6.82 2.42
C ASP A 64 -2.94 5.94 1.39
N ALA A 65 -1.64 5.83 1.50
CA ALA A 65 -0.88 4.99 0.57
C ALA A 65 -1.30 3.53 0.69
N LEU A 66 -1.55 3.07 1.91
CA LEU A 66 -1.99 1.70 2.12
C LEU A 66 -3.40 1.48 1.61
N GLU A 67 -4.27 2.46 1.77
CA GLU A 67 -5.61 2.37 1.20
C GLU A 67 -5.55 2.26 -0.31
N ASP A 68 -4.73 3.10 -0.92
CA ASP A 68 -4.58 3.06 -2.37
C ASP A 68 -3.97 1.75 -2.81
N PHE A 69 -3.02 1.24 -2.03
CA PHE A 69 -2.42 -0.06 -2.30
C PHE A 69 -3.50 -1.14 -2.34
N ASN A 70 -4.40 -1.12 -1.36
CA ASN A 70 -5.46 -2.10 -1.33
C ASN A 70 -6.35 -2.02 -2.56
N LEU A 71 -6.71 -0.80 -2.96
CA LEU A 71 -7.56 -0.61 -4.11
C LEU A 71 -6.86 -1.09 -5.38
N ARG A 72 -5.61 -0.72 -5.54
CA ARG A 72 -4.90 -1.09 -6.76
C ARG A 72 -4.57 -2.55 -6.81
N PHE A 73 -4.34 -3.16 -5.65
CA PHE A 73 -4.07 -4.58 -5.62
C PHE A 73 -5.29 -5.37 -6.08
N MET A 74 -6.47 -4.89 -5.76
CA MET A 74 -7.71 -5.57 -6.13
C MET A 74 -8.24 -5.14 -7.49
N GLU A 75 -7.73 -4.04 -8.00
CA GLU A 75 -8.23 -3.46 -9.23
C GLU A 75 -8.17 -4.41 -10.42
N PRO A 76 -7.09 -5.18 -10.60
CA PRO A 76 -7.05 -6.08 -11.75
C PRO A 76 -8.20 -7.08 -11.77
N LEU A 77 -8.60 -7.57 -10.62
CA LEU A 77 -9.72 -8.50 -10.57
C LEU A 77 -11.02 -7.82 -10.94
N ILE A 78 -11.21 -6.62 -10.42
CA ILE A 78 -12.41 -5.85 -10.71
C ILE A 78 -12.42 -5.43 -12.16
N SER A 79 -11.29 -4.96 -12.66
CA SER A 79 -11.20 -4.51 -14.04
C SER A 79 -11.46 -5.63 -15.01
N ARG A 80 -10.95 -6.83 -14.68
CA ARG A 80 -11.17 -7.94 -15.57
C ARG A 80 -12.64 -8.21 -15.75
N ASN A 81 -13.39 -8.13 -14.67
CA ASN A 81 -14.82 -8.33 -14.76
C ASN A 81 -15.51 -7.24 -15.52
N GLY A 82 -15.04 -6.01 -15.36
CA GLY A 82 -15.71 -4.89 -15.99
C GLY A 82 -15.22 -4.59 -17.38
N SER A 83 -13.95 -4.81 -17.62
CA SER A 83 -13.37 -4.36 -18.87
C SER A 83 -13.64 -5.32 -20.01
N GLN A 84 -14.21 -6.44 -19.73
CA GLN A 84 -14.48 -7.35 -20.81
C GLN A 84 -15.50 -6.86 -21.77
N GLN A 85 -16.24 -5.87 -21.36
CA GLN A 85 -17.17 -5.29 -22.25
C GLN A 85 -16.53 -4.44 -23.29
N GLU A 86 -15.31 -4.09 -23.11
CA GLU A 86 -14.74 -3.27 -24.14
C GLU A 86 -14.25 -4.01 -25.28
#